data_59eff40216a7ee01646e0171ea2f3b37
#
_entry.id   59eff40216a7ee01646e0171ea2f3b37
#
_cell.length_a   1.000
_cell.length_b   1.000
_cell.length_c   1.000
_cell.angle_alpha   90.00
_cell.angle_beta   90.00
_cell.angle_gamma   90.00
#
_symmetry.space_group_name_H-M   'P 1'
#
loop_
_entity.id
_entity.type
_entity.pdbx_description
1 polymer ?
#
loop_
_entity_poly.entity_id
_entity_poly.type
_entity_poly.pdbx_seq_one_letter_code
_entity_poly.pdbx_strand_id
1 'polypeptide(L)'
;MNLRSLFSIFSSDLAIDLGTANTLVFAKGKGIVVNEPSIVALNKNTGEVEAVGKEAKEMLGRTPGNIVAIKPMKDGVIADFKVTEKMLNYFIQKAHNRKMLVRPRIVIGVPSEITQVEKRAVMDSAYRAKASEVHLVEQAMVAAIGAGLPITEPSGNMVVDIGGGTTDIAVISLSGIVYSRSVRVAGNEMDDAVHQYLKRKYNLLIGERTAEAIKMEIGSAFPLDKPLSMEIKGRNLIEGVPKTITIDDSEIRDALQDNVATIVNAIRVALERTPPELSADISDRGIVLTGGGALIRNLDKRIREETGLPVSIADDPLASVVLGTGKMLSDFKLLRKISIDN
;
A
#
# COMPACT_ATOMS: atom_id res chain seq x y z
N MET A 1 -14.10 -21.96 31.98
CA MET A 1 -13.13 -21.00 31.40
C MET A 1 -12.03 -21.85 30.73
N ASN A 2 -11.97 -21.81 29.38
CA ASN A 2 -11.03 -22.64 28.64
C ASN A 2 -9.61 -22.11 28.82
N LEU A 3 -8.63 -22.97 29.11
CA LEU A 3 -7.21 -22.59 29.22
C LEU A 3 -6.70 -21.77 28.02
N ARG A 4 -7.25 -22.03 26.82
CA ARG A 4 -6.98 -21.25 25.59
C ARG A 4 -7.41 -19.79 25.69
N SER A 5 -8.46 -19.44 26.45
CA SER A 5 -8.90 -18.04 26.62
C SER A 5 -7.99 -17.25 27.58
N LEU A 6 -7.35 -17.94 28.52
CA LEU A 6 -6.37 -17.31 29.43
C LEU A 6 -5.06 -17.00 28.70
N PHE A 7 -4.63 -17.88 27.78
CA PHE A 7 -3.42 -17.65 26.97
C PHE A 7 -3.63 -16.63 25.85
N SER A 8 -4.86 -16.38 25.39
CA SER A 8 -5.16 -15.35 24.39
C SER A 8 -4.93 -13.92 24.91
N ILE A 9 -4.94 -13.72 26.24
CA ILE A 9 -4.63 -12.42 26.87
C ILE A 9 -3.11 -12.13 26.81
N PHE A 10 -2.29 -13.15 26.63
CA PHE A 10 -0.83 -13.05 26.59
C PHE A 10 -0.24 -13.20 25.16
N SER A 11 -1.01 -13.59 24.17
CA SER A 11 -0.52 -13.67 22.78
C SER A 11 -0.81 -12.34 22.08
N SER A 12 0.24 -11.64 21.69
CA SER A 12 0.12 -10.49 20.78
C SER A 12 0.06 -11.02 19.34
N ASP A 13 -1.10 -11.55 18.93
CA ASP A 13 -1.32 -11.89 17.52
C ASP A 13 -1.16 -10.63 16.67
N LEU A 14 -0.50 -10.76 15.53
CA LEU A 14 -0.13 -9.66 14.66
C LEU A 14 -0.85 -9.76 13.32
N ALA A 15 -1.26 -8.62 12.80
CA ALA A 15 -1.68 -8.47 11.41
C ALA A 15 -0.70 -7.54 10.71
N ILE A 16 -0.26 -7.93 9.52
CA ILE A 16 0.75 -7.20 8.76
C ILE A 16 0.20 -6.85 7.38
N ASP A 17 0.27 -5.59 7.04
CA ASP A 17 0.17 -5.12 5.66
C ASP A 17 1.59 -4.96 5.12
N LEU A 18 1.99 -5.85 4.21
CA LEU A 18 3.30 -5.84 3.58
C LEU A 18 3.23 -5.04 2.27
N GLY A 19 3.17 -3.72 2.38
CA GLY A 19 3.04 -2.83 1.25
C GLY A 19 4.35 -2.45 0.57
N THR A 20 4.29 -2.04 -0.69
CA THR A 20 5.45 -1.59 -1.48
C THR A 20 6.07 -0.31 -0.91
N ALA A 21 5.26 0.66 -0.49
CA ALA A 21 5.74 1.94 0.07
C ALA A 21 5.92 1.87 1.58
N ASN A 22 4.95 1.34 2.30
CA ASN A 22 4.95 1.24 3.76
C ASN A 22 4.53 -0.16 4.20
N THR A 23 5.11 -0.60 5.32
CA THR A 23 4.67 -1.79 6.05
C THR A 23 3.98 -1.34 7.34
N LEU A 24 2.76 -1.79 7.56
CA LEU A 24 2.00 -1.54 8.78
C LEU A 24 1.82 -2.83 9.58
N VAL A 25 1.94 -2.74 10.90
CA VAL A 25 1.69 -3.87 11.80
C VAL A 25 0.66 -3.47 12.85
N PHE A 26 -0.39 -4.25 12.91
CA PHE A 26 -1.44 -4.17 13.93
C PHE A 26 -1.23 -5.29 14.97
N ALA A 27 -1.24 -4.95 16.24
CA ALA A 27 -1.18 -5.91 17.33
C ALA A 27 -2.55 -6.00 18.00
N LYS A 28 -3.05 -7.22 18.19
CA LYS A 28 -4.35 -7.46 18.82
C LYS A 28 -4.41 -6.81 20.20
N GLY A 29 -5.43 -5.96 20.43
CA GLY A 29 -5.63 -5.22 21.67
C GLY A 29 -4.79 -3.96 21.85
N LYS A 30 -3.90 -3.62 20.87
CA LYS A 30 -3.07 -2.40 20.92
C LYS A 30 -3.27 -1.48 19.72
N GLY A 31 -3.91 -1.97 18.64
CA GLY A 31 -4.04 -1.21 17.40
C GLY A 31 -2.78 -1.26 16.53
N ILE A 32 -2.57 -0.25 15.68
CA ILE A 32 -1.40 -0.13 14.81
C ILE A 32 -0.18 0.24 15.66
N VAL A 33 0.81 -0.63 15.69
CA VAL A 33 2.04 -0.48 16.50
C VAL A 33 3.28 -0.20 15.65
N VAL A 34 3.22 -0.45 14.34
CA VAL A 34 4.26 -0.08 13.35
C VAL A 34 3.57 0.53 12.15
N ASN A 35 4.10 1.66 11.69
CA ASN A 35 3.80 2.30 10.42
C ASN A 35 5.10 2.90 9.90
N GLU A 36 5.78 2.14 9.05
CA GLU A 36 7.14 2.43 8.61
C GLU A 36 7.30 2.23 7.09
N PRO A 37 8.12 3.04 6.43
CA PRO A 37 8.49 2.80 5.04
C PRO A 37 9.11 1.41 4.83
N SER A 38 8.77 0.76 3.72
CA SER A 38 9.34 -0.54 3.31
C SER A 38 10.73 -0.33 2.68
N ILE A 39 11.69 0.15 3.49
CA ILE A 39 13.06 0.49 3.07
C ILE A 39 14.04 -0.07 4.08
N VAL A 40 15.16 -0.59 3.59
CA VAL A 40 16.27 -1.12 4.38
C VAL A 40 17.57 -0.52 3.88
N ALA A 41 18.36 0.04 4.78
CA ALA A 41 19.73 0.45 4.48
C ALA A 41 20.70 -0.68 4.87
N LEU A 42 21.54 -1.08 3.93
CA LEU A 42 22.52 -2.14 4.09
C LEU A 42 23.94 -1.62 3.86
N ASN A 43 24.86 -2.15 4.64
CA ASN A 43 26.29 -2.04 4.34
C ASN A 43 26.64 -2.99 3.19
N LYS A 44 27.13 -2.44 2.07
CA LYS A 44 27.47 -3.22 0.87
C LYS A 44 28.59 -4.26 1.10
N ASN A 45 29.48 -3.97 2.02
CA ASN A 45 30.66 -4.82 2.24
C ASN A 45 30.34 -6.00 3.16
N THR A 46 29.53 -5.77 4.21
CA THR A 46 29.19 -6.79 5.21
C THR A 46 27.81 -7.42 4.98
N GLY A 47 26.92 -6.76 4.22
CA GLY A 47 25.54 -7.15 4.06
C GLY A 47 24.69 -6.96 5.32
N GLU A 48 25.24 -6.29 6.35
CA GLU A 48 24.52 -6.01 7.59
C GLU A 48 23.49 -4.90 7.43
N VAL A 49 22.44 -4.95 8.24
CA VAL A 49 21.39 -3.93 8.27
C VAL A 49 21.87 -2.75 9.12
N GLU A 50 21.95 -1.58 8.51
CA GLU A 50 22.30 -0.31 9.18
C GLU A 50 21.04 0.39 9.71
N ALA A 51 19.95 0.38 8.94
CA ALA A 51 18.68 1.01 9.33
C ALA A 51 17.48 0.35 8.61
N VAL A 52 16.29 0.47 9.19
CA VAL A 52 15.02 0.00 8.61
C VAL A 52 13.95 1.08 8.79
N GLY A 53 13.04 1.19 7.82
CA GLY A 53 11.89 2.07 7.93
C GLY A 53 12.25 3.54 7.78
N LYS A 54 11.78 4.37 8.72
CA LYS A 54 11.96 5.84 8.67
C LYS A 54 13.42 6.25 8.62
N GLU A 55 14.26 5.63 9.43
CA GLU A 55 15.70 5.91 9.43
C GLU A 55 16.34 5.60 8.08
N ALA A 56 15.99 4.46 7.47
CA ALA A 56 16.47 4.11 6.13
C ALA A 56 15.94 5.07 5.06
N LYS A 57 14.67 5.55 5.18
CA LYS A 57 14.10 6.55 4.25
C LYS A 57 14.85 7.89 4.32
N GLU A 58 15.32 8.29 5.48
CA GLU A 58 16.11 9.52 5.64
C GLU A 58 17.48 9.43 4.94
N MET A 59 18.00 8.22 4.78
CA MET A 59 19.26 7.96 4.09
C MET A 59 19.15 7.96 2.56
N LEU A 60 17.95 7.87 1.99
CA LEU A 60 17.74 7.89 0.53
C LEU A 60 18.39 9.13 -0.12
N GLY A 61 19.24 8.89 -1.12
CA GLY A 61 19.97 9.94 -1.84
C GLY A 61 21.06 10.66 -1.02
N ARG A 62 21.37 10.18 0.19
CA ARG A 62 22.35 10.79 1.12
C ARG A 62 23.38 9.79 1.66
N THR A 63 23.35 8.54 1.21
CA THR A 63 24.25 7.48 1.69
C THR A 63 25.67 7.64 1.14
N PRO A 64 26.71 7.40 1.95
CA PRO A 64 28.08 7.23 1.47
C PRO A 64 28.16 5.95 0.60
N GLY A 65 29.25 5.81 -0.18
CA GLY A 65 29.37 4.75 -1.17
C GLY A 65 29.32 3.30 -0.66
N ASN A 66 29.57 3.09 0.63
CA ASN A 66 29.51 1.79 1.29
C ASN A 66 28.12 1.42 1.84
N ILE A 67 27.15 2.34 1.85
CA ILE A 67 25.77 2.09 2.29
C ILE A 67 24.83 2.20 1.09
N VAL A 68 23.84 1.30 1.01
CA VAL A 68 22.78 1.33 0.00
C VAL A 68 21.42 1.22 0.69
N ALA A 69 20.49 2.14 0.35
CA ALA A 69 19.10 2.03 0.74
C ALA A 69 18.33 1.25 -0.35
N ILE A 70 17.67 0.18 0.03
CA ILE A 70 16.97 -0.77 -0.84
C ILE A 70 15.50 -0.75 -0.49
N LYS A 71 14.63 -0.70 -1.51
CA LYS A 71 13.20 -0.98 -1.42
C LYS A 71 13.00 -2.46 -1.76
N PRO A 72 12.80 -3.34 -0.78
CA PRO A 72 12.74 -4.78 -1.03
C PRO A 72 11.44 -5.23 -1.68
N MET A 73 10.42 -4.37 -1.65
CA MET A 73 9.14 -4.53 -2.33
C MET A 73 9.07 -3.58 -3.51
N LYS A 74 8.67 -4.08 -4.68
CA LYS A 74 8.50 -3.28 -5.90
C LYS A 74 7.28 -3.76 -6.67
N ASP A 75 6.43 -2.82 -7.11
CA ASP A 75 5.25 -3.10 -7.95
C ASP A 75 4.36 -4.24 -7.40
N GLY A 76 4.17 -4.25 -6.08
CA GLY A 76 3.37 -5.26 -5.38
C GLY A 76 4.06 -6.62 -5.21
N VAL A 77 5.32 -6.79 -5.64
CA VAL A 77 6.05 -8.06 -5.55
C VAL A 77 7.31 -7.93 -4.70
N ILE A 78 7.84 -9.06 -4.23
CA ILE A 78 9.10 -9.12 -3.52
C ILE A 78 10.25 -9.04 -4.52
N ALA A 79 10.97 -7.92 -4.55
CA ALA A 79 12.13 -7.73 -5.41
C ALA A 79 13.41 -8.33 -4.81
N ASP A 80 13.53 -8.36 -3.48
CA ASP A 80 14.65 -8.97 -2.76
C ASP A 80 14.16 -9.74 -1.53
N PHE A 81 14.18 -11.07 -1.64
CA PHE A 81 13.69 -11.97 -0.58
C PHE A 81 14.48 -11.85 0.72
N LYS A 82 15.82 -11.73 0.64
CA LYS A 82 16.68 -11.65 1.83
C LYS A 82 16.48 -10.36 2.59
N VAL A 83 16.33 -9.26 1.86
CA VAL A 83 16.11 -7.93 2.46
C VAL A 83 14.69 -7.84 3.01
N THR A 84 13.68 -8.40 2.31
CA THR A 84 12.31 -8.49 2.81
C THR A 84 12.24 -9.30 4.11
N GLU A 85 12.92 -10.44 4.17
CA GLU A 85 13.00 -11.26 5.38
C GLU A 85 13.58 -10.45 6.56
N LYS A 86 14.70 -9.74 6.35
CA LYS A 86 15.32 -8.91 7.38
C LYS A 86 14.37 -7.80 7.84
N MET A 87 13.69 -7.14 6.91
CA MET A 87 12.70 -6.09 7.20
C MET A 87 11.52 -6.63 7.99
N LEU A 88 10.93 -7.74 7.55
CA LEU A 88 9.79 -8.37 8.22
C LEU A 88 10.16 -8.84 9.64
N ASN A 89 11.32 -9.49 9.80
CA ASN A 89 11.85 -9.86 11.10
C ASN A 89 12.00 -8.66 12.05
N TYR A 90 12.55 -7.56 11.55
CA TYR A 90 12.71 -6.32 12.33
C TYR A 90 11.35 -5.78 12.81
N PHE A 91 10.36 -5.68 11.92
CA PHE A 91 9.04 -5.16 12.27
C PHE A 91 8.26 -6.09 13.20
N ILE A 92 8.33 -7.41 13.02
CA ILE A 92 7.74 -8.38 13.94
C ILE A 92 8.38 -8.25 15.33
N GLN A 93 9.70 -8.16 15.41
CA GLN A 93 10.41 -7.98 16.69
C GLN A 93 10.08 -6.65 17.36
N LYS A 94 9.90 -5.58 16.58
CA LYS A 94 9.52 -4.25 17.08
C LYS A 94 8.09 -4.26 17.63
N ALA A 95 7.17 -4.94 16.95
CA ALA A 95 5.77 -5.08 17.37
C ALA A 95 5.57 -6.04 18.53
N HIS A 96 6.36 -7.12 18.56
CA HIS A 96 6.26 -8.17 19.55
C HIS A 96 7.13 -7.85 20.75
N ASN A 97 6.50 -7.59 21.91
CA ASN A 97 7.24 -7.33 23.16
C ASN A 97 8.03 -8.57 23.55
N ARG A 98 9.38 -8.50 23.51
CA ARG A 98 10.34 -9.60 23.74
C ARG A 98 10.15 -10.40 25.05
N LYS A 99 9.34 -9.92 25.99
CA LYS A 99 9.06 -10.57 27.28
C LYS A 99 7.98 -11.65 27.21
N MET A 100 7.33 -11.88 26.07
CA MET A 100 6.26 -12.86 25.97
C MET A 100 6.81 -14.21 25.50
N LEU A 101 6.56 -15.22 26.32
CA LEU A 101 6.91 -16.63 26.05
C LEU A 101 6.05 -17.27 24.94
N VAL A 102 4.97 -16.62 24.53
CA VAL A 102 4.01 -17.14 23.54
C VAL A 102 4.34 -16.57 22.17
N ARG A 103 4.48 -17.48 21.19
CA ARG A 103 4.71 -17.10 19.79
C ARG A 103 3.44 -16.54 19.17
N PRO A 104 3.48 -15.41 18.44
CA PRO A 104 2.31 -14.80 17.84
C PRO A 104 1.81 -15.63 16.66
N ARG A 105 0.48 -15.63 16.45
CA ARG A 105 -0.11 -15.92 15.16
C ARG A 105 -0.02 -14.66 14.32
N ILE A 106 0.29 -14.81 13.02
CA ILE A 106 0.47 -13.69 12.10
C ILE A 106 -0.47 -13.86 10.91
N VAL A 107 -1.26 -12.84 10.61
CA VAL A 107 -2.02 -12.73 9.37
C VAL A 107 -1.35 -11.66 8.52
N ILE A 108 -1.05 -11.95 7.25
CA ILE A 108 -0.33 -11.05 6.35
C ILE A 108 -1.19 -10.77 5.13
N GLY A 109 -1.44 -9.49 4.87
CA GLY A 109 -2.03 -9.02 3.61
C GLY A 109 -1.00 -9.06 2.49
N VAL A 110 -1.32 -9.74 1.41
CA VAL A 110 -0.46 -9.89 0.23
C VAL A 110 -1.21 -9.51 -1.05
N PRO A 111 -0.50 -9.05 -2.11
CA PRO A 111 -1.12 -8.71 -3.38
C PRO A 111 -1.87 -9.89 -4.01
N SER A 112 -2.92 -9.61 -4.78
CA SER A 112 -3.77 -10.66 -5.39
C SER A 112 -3.02 -11.51 -6.42
N GLU A 113 -2.01 -10.96 -7.10
CA GLU A 113 -1.21 -11.66 -8.11
C GLU A 113 0.08 -12.30 -7.56
N ILE A 114 0.17 -12.50 -6.25
CA ILE A 114 1.36 -13.08 -5.62
C ILE A 114 1.60 -14.53 -6.11
N THR A 115 2.81 -14.83 -6.51
CA THR A 115 3.23 -16.17 -6.96
C THR A 115 3.36 -17.15 -5.79
N GLN A 116 3.30 -18.46 -6.07
CA GLN A 116 3.50 -19.50 -5.05
C GLN A 116 4.88 -19.42 -4.37
N VAL A 117 5.92 -18.99 -5.13
CA VAL A 117 7.27 -18.81 -4.59
C VAL A 117 7.30 -17.65 -3.59
N GLU A 118 6.65 -16.54 -3.92
CA GLU A 118 6.54 -15.37 -3.05
C GLU A 118 5.71 -15.67 -1.81
N LYS A 119 4.55 -16.35 -1.95
CA LYS A 119 3.74 -16.82 -0.80
C LYS A 119 4.61 -17.60 0.19
N ARG A 120 5.35 -18.59 -0.33
CA ARG A 120 6.23 -19.40 0.49
C ARG A 120 7.33 -18.59 1.17
N ALA A 121 7.93 -17.65 0.47
CA ALA A 121 8.96 -16.78 1.03
C ALA A 121 8.43 -15.88 2.16
N VAL A 122 7.23 -15.31 2.01
CA VAL A 122 6.57 -14.53 3.07
C VAL A 122 6.28 -15.40 4.29
N MET A 123 5.69 -16.61 4.08
CA MET A 123 5.41 -17.54 5.17
C MET A 123 6.69 -17.97 5.90
N ASP A 124 7.72 -18.39 5.16
CA ASP A 124 9.01 -18.82 5.74
C ASP A 124 9.65 -17.67 6.55
N SER A 125 9.58 -16.43 6.04
CA SER A 125 10.09 -15.25 6.75
C SER A 125 9.37 -15.02 8.08
N ALA A 126 8.04 -15.15 8.10
CA ALA A 126 7.26 -15.03 9.32
C ALA A 126 7.54 -16.18 10.33
N TYR A 127 7.70 -17.43 9.86
CA TYR A 127 8.08 -18.55 10.72
C TYR A 127 9.49 -18.38 11.30
N ARG A 128 10.45 -17.85 10.52
CA ARG A 128 11.79 -17.50 11.02
C ARG A 128 11.75 -16.38 12.07
N ALA A 129 10.79 -15.47 11.95
CA ALA A 129 10.51 -14.46 12.99
C ALA A 129 9.77 -15.03 14.22
N LYS A 130 9.67 -16.38 14.32
CA LYS A 130 9.06 -17.15 15.43
C LYS A 130 7.54 -17.04 15.49
N ALA A 131 6.83 -16.86 14.37
CA ALA A 131 5.39 -17.06 14.32
C ALA A 131 5.02 -18.50 14.71
N SER A 132 3.88 -18.69 15.39
CA SER A 132 3.31 -20.01 15.68
C SER A 132 2.45 -20.52 14.53
N GLU A 133 1.78 -19.59 13.83
CA GLU A 133 0.87 -19.85 12.72
C GLU A 133 0.88 -18.64 11.80
N VAL A 134 0.85 -18.85 10.50
CA VAL A 134 0.87 -17.79 9.49
C VAL A 134 -0.26 -18.00 8.52
N HIS A 135 -1.06 -16.97 8.28
CA HIS A 135 -2.12 -16.94 7.28
C HIS A 135 -1.88 -15.80 6.30
N LEU A 136 -2.10 -16.07 5.02
CA LEU A 136 -2.05 -15.07 3.96
C LEU A 136 -3.47 -14.74 3.50
N VAL A 137 -3.74 -13.47 3.28
CA VAL A 137 -5.02 -12.95 2.77
C VAL A 137 -4.76 -11.93 1.68
N GLU A 138 -5.66 -11.85 0.69
CA GLU A 138 -5.51 -10.86 -0.38
C GLU A 138 -5.75 -9.44 0.11
N GLN A 139 -4.87 -8.51 -0.24
CA GLN A 139 -4.95 -7.09 0.16
C GLN A 139 -6.28 -6.46 -0.22
N ALA A 140 -6.78 -6.68 -1.43
CA ALA A 140 -8.06 -6.13 -1.87
C ALA A 140 -9.24 -6.60 -1.00
N MET A 141 -9.24 -7.89 -0.57
CA MET A 141 -10.27 -8.42 0.32
C MET A 141 -10.23 -7.77 1.70
N VAL A 142 -9.05 -7.69 2.30
CA VAL A 142 -8.92 -7.09 3.64
C VAL A 142 -9.02 -5.56 3.59
N ALA A 143 -8.67 -4.90 2.49
CA ALA A 143 -8.95 -3.48 2.26
C ALA A 143 -10.46 -3.20 2.33
N ALA A 144 -11.28 -4.01 1.65
CA ALA A 144 -12.73 -3.91 1.71
C ALA A 144 -13.28 -4.12 3.12
N ILE A 145 -12.77 -5.11 3.85
CA ILE A 145 -13.12 -5.36 5.26
C ILE A 145 -12.73 -4.17 6.15
N GLY A 146 -11.54 -3.62 5.94
CA GLY A 146 -11.04 -2.47 6.67
C GLY A 146 -11.87 -1.22 6.43
N ALA A 147 -12.25 -0.97 5.19
CA ALA A 147 -13.13 0.11 4.77
C ALA A 147 -14.60 -0.09 5.22
N GLY A 148 -14.94 -1.21 5.87
CA GLY A 148 -16.27 -1.45 6.40
C GLY A 148 -17.29 -1.94 5.39
N LEU A 149 -16.89 -2.41 4.22
CA LEU A 149 -17.81 -2.95 3.21
C LEU A 149 -18.46 -4.26 3.69
N PRO A 150 -19.76 -4.49 3.42
CA PRO A 150 -20.49 -5.66 3.86
C PRO A 150 -20.22 -6.87 2.94
N ILE A 151 -18.98 -7.33 2.91
CA ILE A 151 -18.47 -8.35 1.97
C ILE A 151 -19.12 -9.74 2.11
N THR A 152 -19.78 -10.00 3.24
CA THR A 152 -20.46 -11.29 3.50
C THR A 152 -21.86 -11.38 2.90
N GLU A 153 -22.45 -10.23 2.52
CA GLU A 153 -23.77 -10.14 1.93
C GLU A 153 -23.77 -10.59 0.45
N PRO A 154 -24.92 -11.06 -0.09
CA PRO A 154 -25.09 -11.36 -1.50
C PRO A 154 -25.29 -10.08 -2.32
N SER A 155 -24.31 -9.19 -2.30
CA SER A 155 -24.34 -7.89 -2.97
C SER A 155 -22.97 -7.49 -3.49
N GLY A 156 -22.93 -6.73 -4.59
CA GLY A 156 -21.70 -6.23 -5.19
C GLY A 156 -21.05 -5.12 -4.35
N ASN A 157 -19.80 -5.33 -3.96
CA ASN A 157 -18.98 -4.34 -3.30
C ASN A 157 -17.71 -4.12 -4.11
N MET A 158 -17.44 -2.89 -4.54
CA MET A 158 -16.25 -2.56 -5.32
C MET A 158 -15.28 -1.73 -4.49
N VAL A 159 -14.07 -2.23 -4.37
CA VAL A 159 -12.95 -1.54 -3.72
C VAL A 159 -11.83 -1.30 -4.72
N VAL A 160 -11.19 -0.14 -4.61
CA VAL A 160 -10.00 0.23 -5.38
C VAL A 160 -8.93 0.65 -4.38
N ASP A 161 -7.94 -0.21 -4.20
CA ASP A 161 -6.80 0.05 -3.31
C ASP A 161 -5.63 0.59 -4.13
N ILE A 162 -5.32 1.87 -3.96
CA ILE A 162 -4.25 2.55 -4.68
C ILE A 162 -3.05 2.68 -3.73
N GLY A 163 -2.17 1.70 -3.80
CA GLY A 163 -0.98 1.61 -2.96
C GLY A 163 0.20 2.45 -3.44
N GLY A 164 1.40 2.02 -3.05
CA GLY A 164 2.66 2.61 -3.56
C GLY A 164 3.09 2.04 -4.90
N GLY A 165 2.96 0.74 -5.10
CA GLY A 165 3.42 0.04 -6.31
C GLY A 165 2.31 -0.47 -7.22
N THR A 166 1.14 -0.77 -6.66
CA THR A 166 -0.01 -1.31 -7.40
C THR A 166 -1.29 -0.57 -7.09
N THR A 167 -2.21 -0.61 -8.04
CA THR A 167 -3.62 -0.32 -7.84
C THR A 167 -4.39 -1.62 -8.00
N ASP A 168 -5.00 -2.08 -6.93
CA ASP A 168 -5.72 -3.34 -6.85
C ASP A 168 -7.23 -3.06 -6.82
N ILE A 169 -7.94 -3.58 -7.81
CA ILE A 169 -9.38 -3.38 -7.99
C ILE A 169 -10.05 -4.73 -7.75
N ALA A 170 -11.05 -4.78 -6.88
CA ALA A 170 -11.81 -5.99 -6.64
C ALA A 170 -13.31 -5.73 -6.54
N VAL A 171 -14.08 -6.65 -7.09
CA VAL A 171 -15.52 -6.80 -6.87
C VAL A 171 -15.75 -8.01 -6.00
N ILE A 172 -16.38 -7.81 -4.85
CA ILE A 172 -16.49 -8.79 -3.77
C ILE A 172 -17.97 -9.02 -3.45
N SER A 173 -18.35 -10.28 -3.31
CA SER A 173 -19.68 -10.71 -2.85
C SER A 173 -19.59 -12.05 -2.12
N LEU A 174 -20.43 -12.29 -1.09
CA LEU A 174 -20.50 -13.55 -0.32
C LEU A 174 -19.14 -14.02 0.21
N SER A 175 -18.27 -13.08 0.59
CA SER A 175 -16.88 -13.29 1.05
C SER A 175 -15.98 -13.91 -0.03
N GLY A 176 -16.32 -13.79 -1.30
CA GLY A 176 -15.50 -14.21 -2.44
C GLY A 176 -15.18 -13.05 -3.36
N ILE A 177 -14.02 -13.08 -4.00
CA ILE A 177 -13.66 -12.16 -5.06
C ILE A 177 -14.31 -12.68 -6.35
N VAL A 178 -15.23 -11.87 -6.91
CA VAL A 178 -15.92 -12.19 -8.18
C VAL A 178 -15.07 -11.77 -9.37
N TYR A 179 -14.41 -10.63 -9.26
CA TYR A 179 -13.46 -10.13 -10.23
C TYR A 179 -12.36 -9.36 -9.51
N SER A 180 -11.13 -9.54 -9.93
CA SER A 180 -10.01 -8.71 -9.49
C SER A 180 -9.10 -8.34 -10.66
N ARG A 181 -8.45 -7.19 -10.52
CA ARG A 181 -7.42 -6.72 -11.44
C ARG A 181 -6.41 -5.90 -10.67
N SER A 182 -5.14 -6.18 -10.91
CA SER A 182 -4.03 -5.38 -10.44
C SER A 182 -3.36 -4.64 -11.61
N VAL A 183 -2.99 -3.39 -11.41
CA VAL A 183 -2.18 -2.62 -12.36
C VAL A 183 -0.99 -2.01 -11.63
N ARG A 184 0.18 -2.04 -12.27
CA ARG A 184 1.44 -1.52 -11.71
C ARG A 184 1.58 -0.02 -11.97
N VAL A 185 0.51 0.73 -11.66
CA VAL A 185 0.46 2.19 -11.72
C VAL A 185 -0.15 2.66 -10.41
N ALA A 186 0.64 3.30 -9.58
CA ALA A 186 0.26 3.75 -8.25
C ALA A 186 1.18 4.90 -7.78
N GLY A 187 1.36 5.07 -6.47
CA GLY A 187 2.07 6.21 -5.89
C GLY A 187 3.50 6.40 -6.38
N ASN A 188 4.26 5.31 -6.58
CA ASN A 188 5.66 5.41 -7.04
C ASN A 188 5.75 5.85 -8.50
N GLU A 189 4.89 5.31 -9.38
CA GLU A 189 4.81 5.72 -10.78
C GLU A 189 4.39 7.18 -10.92
N MET A 190 3.53 7.67 -10.01
CA MET A 190 3.17 9.08 -9.93
C MET A 190 4.38 9.96 -9.53
N ASP A 191 5.22 9.51 -8.58
CA ASP A 191 6.46 10.21 -8.20
C ASP A 191 7.44 10.27 -9.37
N ASP A 192 7.59 9.17 -10.10
CA ASP A 192 8.44 9.11 -11.30
C ASP A 192 7.90 10.02 -12.41
N ALA A 193 6.59 10.10 -12.60
CA ALA A 193 5.95 11.00 -13.57
C ALA A 193 6.25 12.47 -13.24
N VAL A 194 6.16 12.88 -11.98
CA VAL A 194 6.53 14.22 -11.51
C VAL A 194 8.01 14.50 -11.77
N HIS A 195 8.89 13.54 -11.42
CA HIS A 195 10.33 13.64 -11.64
C HIS A 195 10.64 13.84 -13.14
N GLN A 196 10.07 13.03 -14.02
CA GLN A 196 10.28 13.12 -15.46
C GLN A 196 9.71 14.41 -16.07
N TYR A 197 8.57 14.87 -15.58
CA TYR A 197 7.97 16.14 -16.01
C TYR A 197 8.90 17.31 -15.74
N LEU A 198 9.40 17.45 -14.51
CA LEU A 198 10.30 18.52 -14.11
C LEU A 198 11.65 18.47 -14.84
N LYS A 199 12.16 17.25 -15.06
CA LYS A 199 13.37 17.04 -15.85
C LYS A 199 13.20 17.51 -17.29
N ARG A 200 12.07 17.18 -17.94
CA ARG A 200 11.81 17.55 -19.33
C ARG A 200 11.51 19.03 -19.50
N LYS A 201 10.65 19.60 -18.63
CA LYS A 201 10.17 20.97 -18.77
C LYS A 201 11.17 22.02 -18.29
N TYR A 202 11.86 21.74 -17.20
CA TYR A 202 12.71 22.71 -16.50
C TYR A 202 14.20 22.37 -16.50
N ASN A 203 14.60 21.24 -17.09
CA ASN A 203 15.95 20.67 -16.96
C ASN A 203 16.36 20.56 -15.48
N LEU A 204 15.42 20.29 -14.59
CA LEU A 204 15.62 20.24 -13.15
C LEU A 204 15.61 18.78 -12.67
N LEU A 205 16.72 18.34 -12.07
CA LEU A 205 16.82 17.04 -11.42
C LEU A 205 16.51 17.20 -9.93
N ILE A 206 15.47 16.49 -9.49
CA ILE A 206 15.04 16.43 -8.09
C ILE A 206 15.26 15.03 -7.54
N GLY A 207 15.25 14.87 -6.20
CA GLY A 207 15.29 13.55 -5.56
C GLY A 207 13.90 12.92 -5.44
N GLU A 208 13.83 11.60 -5.24
CA GLU A 208 12.58 10.85 -5.05
C GLU A 208 11.71 11.46 -3.92
N ARG A 209 12.31 11.81 -2.79
CA ARG A 209 11.60 12.43 -1.66
C ARG A 209 10.96 13.77 -2.02
N THR A 210 11.59 14.53 -2.90
CA THR A 210 11.05 15.81 -3.38
C THR A 210 9.86 15.57 -4.31
N ALA A 211 9.96 14.57 -5.21
CA ALA A 211 8.86 14.19 -6.09
C ALA A 211 7.63 13.70 -5.28
N GLU A 212 7.84 12.84 -4.28
CA GLU A 212 6.79 12.40 -3.36
C GLU A 212 6.13 13.59 -2.63
N ALA A 213 6.94 14.54 -2.12
CA ALA A 213 6.42 15.72 -1.43
C ALA A 213 5.57 16.59 -2.37
N ILE A 214 6.02 16.84 -3.60
CA ILE A 214 5.27 17.58 -4.61
C ILE A 214 3.91 16.91 -4.88
N LYS A 215 3.91 15.61 -5.13
CA LYS A 215 2.67 14.84 -5.34
C LYS A 215 1.71 14.99 -4.16
N MET A 216 2.20 14.88 -2.94
CA MET A 216 1.38 14.96 -1.72
C MET A 216 0.85 16.38 -1.46
N GLU A 217 1.66 17.41 -1.72
CA GLU A 217 1.32 18.80 -1.38
C GLU A 217 0.44 19.47 -2.43
N ILE A 218 0.72 19.28 -3.72
CA ILE A 218 0.00 19.96 -4.81
C ILE A 218 -0.53 19.03 -5.91
N GLY A 219 -0.33 17.71 -5.81
CA GLY A 219 -0.86 16.76 -6.79
C GLY A 219 -2.38 16.71 -6.79
N SER A 220 -2.99 16.70 -7.98
CA SER A 220 -4.44 16.56 -8.17
C SER A 220 -4.76 15.77 -9.44
N ALA A 221 -5.88 15.04 -9.42
CA ALA A 221 -6.37 14.30 -10.57
C ALA A 221 -7.44 15.05 -11.38
N PHE A 222 -7.97 16.15 -10.83
CA PHE A 222 -8.98 17.00 -11.43
C PHE A 222 -8.74 18.46 -10.98
N PRO A 223 -9.19 19.49 -11.73
CA PRO A 223 -8.98 20.89 -11.36
C PRO A 223 -9.40 21.21 -9.93
N LEU A 224 -8.61 22.04 -9.28
CA LEU A 224 -8.88 22.50 -7.91
C LEU A 224 -9.66 23.81 -7.94
N ASP A 225 -10.52 24.02 -6.94
CA ASP A 225 -11.27 25.29 -6.78
C ASP A 225 -10.34 26.47 -6.45
N LYS A 226 -9.22 26.18 -5.78
CA LYS A 226 -8.16 27.14 -5.45
C LYS A 226 -6.82 26.59 -5.93
N PRO A 227 -6.12 27.33 -6.81
CA PRO A 227 -4.78 26.93 -7.26
C PRO A 227 -3.80 26.79 -6.10
N LEU A 228 -2.94 25.78 -6.20
CA LEU A 228 -1.84 25.54 -5.26
C LEU A 228 -0.52 25.75 -5.99
N SER A 229 0.47 26.27 -5.27
CA SER A 229 1.84 26.40 -5.77
C SER A 229 2.85 25.99 -4.72
N MET A 230 4.04 25.58 -5.16
CA MET A 230 5.11 25.11 -4.29
C MET A 230 6.46 25.54 -4.85
N GLU A 231 7.32 26.08 -3.98
CA GLU A 231 8.72 26.31 -4.30
C GLU A 231 9.52 25.03 -4.12
N ILE A 232 10.28 24.65 -5.14
CA ILE A 232 11.11 23.43 -5.13
C ILE A 232 12.56 23.74 -5.49
N LYS A 233 13.46 22.91 -4.99
CA LYS A 233 14.90 23.00 -5.24
C LYS A 233 15.42 21.72 -5.88
N GLY A 234 16.25 21.86 -6.89
CA GLY A 234 16.89 20.75 -7.57
C GLY A 234 18.21 21.18 -8.22
N ARG A 235 18.84 20.27 -8.93
CA ARG A 235 20.05 20.54 -9.72
C ARG A 235 19.66 20.89 -11.16
N ASN A 236 20.06 22.04 -11.65
CA ASN A 236 19.96 22.38 -13.05
C ASN A 236 20.89 21.45 -13.87
N LEU A 237 20.33 20.72 -14.82
CA LEU A 237 21.10 19.74 -15.63
C LEU A 237 21.98 20.41 -16.68
N ILE A 238 21.69 21.66 -17.08
CA ILE A 238 22.49 22.38 -18.06
C ILE A 238 23.70 23.03 -17.39
N GLU A 239 23.50 23.70 -16.27
CA GLU A 239 24.54 24.49 -15.60
C GLU A 239 25.22 23.71 -14.46
N GLY A 240 24.67 22.58 -14.04
CA GLY A 240 25.19 21.73 -12.97
C GLY A 240 25.03 22.29 -11.54
N VAL A 241 24.43 23.48 -11.38
CA VAL A 241 24.27 24.19 -10.09
C VAL A 241 22.88 23.99 -9.49
N PRO A 242 22.70 24.22 -8.18
CA PRO A 242 21.36 24.26 -7.57
C PRO A 242 20.50 25.36 -8.18
N LYS A 243 19.22 25.04 -8.41
CA LYS A 243 18.21 25.97 -8.92
C LYS A 243 16.91 25.83 -8.13
N THR A 244 16.28 26.95 -7.87
CA THR A 244 14.93 27.02 -7.26
C THR A 244 13.93 27.47 -8.31
N ILE A 245 12.77 26.82 -8.35
CA ILE A 245 11.64 27.20 -9.21
C ILE A 245 10.33 27.10 -8.41
N THR A 246 9.31 27.81 -8.88
CA THR A 246 7.92 27.65 -8.40
C THR A 246 7.14 26.85 -9.43
N ILE A 247 6.37 25.89 -8.98
CA ILE A 247 5.48 25.05 -9.78
C ILE A 247 4.06 25.12 -9.23
N ASP A 248 3.06 24.81 -10.03
CA ASP A 248 1.66 24.82 -9.63
C ASP A 248 0.97 23.44 -9.78
N ASP A 249 -0.25 23.33 -9.22
CA ASP A 249 -1.03 22.09 -9.25
C ASP A 249 -1.47 21.69 -10.66
N SER A 250 -1.64 22.65 -11.58
CA SER A 250 -2.03 22.34 -12.95
C SER A 250 -0.92 21.62 -13.71
N GLU A 251 0.32 22.02 -13.49
CA GLU A 251 1.51 21.37 -14.06
C GLU A 251 1.68 19.94 -13.52
N ILE A 252 1.45 19.75 -12.21
CA ILE A 252 1.55 18.42 -11.61
C ILE A 252 0.38 17.53 -12.03
N ARG A 253 -0.83 18.08 -12.21
CA ARG A 253 -1.96 17.35 -12.79
C ARG A 253 -1.66 16.88 -14.21
N ASP A 254 -1.04 17.71 -15.03
CA ASP A 254 -0.59 17.31 -16.38
C ASP A 254 0.44 16.19 -16.31
N ALA A 255 1.39 16.25 -15.37
CA ALA A 255 2.37 15.20 -15.14
C ALA A 255 1.73 13.87 -14.76
N LEU A 256 0.63 13.88 -13.97
CA LEU A 256 -0.07 12.69 -13.46
C LEU A 256 -1.14 12.15 -14.42
N GLN A 257 -1.43 12.83 -15.52
CA GLN A 257 -2.56 12.53 -16.39
C GLN A 257 -2.59 11.07 -16.87
N ASP A 258 -1.47 10.55 -17.34
CA ASP A 258 -1.39 9.18 -17.88
C ASP A 258 -1.57 8.12 -16.79
N ASN A 259 -1.04 8.38 -15.58
CA ASN A 259 -1.19 7.49 -14.44
C ASN A 259 -2.66 7.42 -14.01
N VAL A 260 -3.32 8.57 -13.87
CA VAL A 260 -4.74 8.67 -13.51
C VAL A 260 -5.62 8.01 -14.58
N ALA A 261 -5.35 8.26 -15.86
CA ALA A 261 -6.09 7.65 -16.97
C ALA A 261 -5.97 6.12 -16.96
N THR A 262 -4.79 5.58 -16.64
CA THR A 262 -4.56 4.14 -16.52
C THR A 262 -5.39 3.53 -15.38
N ILE A 263 -5.45 4.18 -14.22
CA ILE A 263 -6.26 3.73 -13.07
C ILE A 263 -7.75 3.76 -13.45
N VAL A 264 -8.24 4.86 -14.02
CA VAL A 264 -9.64 5.00 -14.44
C VAL A 264 -10.01 3.94 -15.46
N ASN A 265 -9.15 3.68 -16.45
CA ASN A 265 -9.39 2.63 -17.45
C ASN A 265 -9.45 1.23 -16.81
N ALA A 266 -8.59 0.95 -15.82
CA ALA A 266 -8.63 -0.32 -15.10
C ALA A 266 -9.95 -0.51 -14.33
N ILE A 267 -10.49 0.56 -13.72
CA ILE A 267 -11.79 0.57 -13.05
C ILE A 267 -12.91 0.28 -14.09
N ARG A 268 -12.90 0.94 -15.26
CA ARG A 268 -13.88 0.68 -16.33
C ARG A 268 -13.88 -0.77 -16.77
N VAL A 269 -12.70 -1.34 -17.00
CA VAL A 269 -12.58 -2.77 -17.38
C VAL A 269 -13.12 -3.68 -16.28
N ALA A 270 -12.91 -3.35 -15.00
CA ALA A 270 -13.48 -4.13 -13.91
C ALA A 270 -15.01 -4.06 -13.90
N LEU A 271 -15.60 -2.90 -14.13
CA LEU A 271 -17.05 -2.72 -14.25
C LEU A 271 -17.62 -3.51 -15.43
N GLU A 272 -16.98 -3.49 -16.60
CA GLU A 272 -17.37 -4.25 -17.78
C GLU A 272 -17.36 -5.77 -17.55
N ARG A 273 -16.47 -6.26 -16.67
CA ARG A 273 -16.33 -7.69 -16.33
C ARG A 273 -17.22 -8.12 -15.17
N THR A 274 -17.87 -7.18 -14.50
CA THR A 274 -18.74 -7.44 -13.36
C THR A 274 -20.09 -8.00 -13.84
N PRO A 275 -20.60 -9.09 -13.23
CA PRO A 275 -21.94 -9.59 -13.54
C PRO A 275 -23.03 -8.51 -13.36
N PRO A 276 -24.09 -8.54 -14.20
CA PRO A 276 -25.11 -7.47 -14.22
C PRO A 276 -25.77 -7.17 -12.86
N GLU A 277 -26.07 -8.19 -12.07
CA GLU A 277 -26.70 -8.05 -10.75
C GLU A 277 -25.79 -7.31 -9.77
N LEU A 278 -24.48 -7.66 -9.76
CA LEU A 278 -23.50 -6.98 -8.91
C LEU A 278 -23.16 -5.59 -9.43
N SER A 279 -23.24 -5.38 -10.75
CA SER A 279 -23.06 -4.06 -11.36
C SER A 279 -24.19 -3.11 -10.96
N ALA A 280 -25.43 -3.61 -10.86
CA ALA A 280 -26.57 -2.84 -10.34
C ALA A 280 -26.32 -2.42 -8.87
N ASP A 281 -25.85 -3.34 -8.02
CA ASP A 281 -25.49 -3.01 -6.63
C ASP A 281 -24.40 -1.93 -6.54
N ILE A 282 -23.38 -2.01 -7.39
CA ILE A 282 -22.29 -1.02 -7.44
C ILE A 282 -22.80 0.35 -7.92
N SER A 283 -23.82 0.38 -8.80
CA SER A 283 -24.45 1.62 -9.23
C SER A 283 -25.07 2.38 -8.06
N ASP A 284 -25.65 1.66 -7.11
CA ASP A 284 -26.27 2.24 -5.90
C ASP A 284 -25.27 2.53 -4.79
N ARG A 285 -24.35 1.58 -4.51
CA ARG A 285 -23.40 1.65 -3.39
C ARG A 285 -22.14 2.44 -3.74
N GLY A 286 -21.79 2.50 -5.01
CA GLY A 286 -20.60 3.18 -5.50
C GLY A 286 -19.31 2.38 -5.37
N ILE A 287 -18.21 3.10 -5.61
CA ILE A 287 -16.83 2.62 -5.55
C ILE A 287 -16.17 3.17 -4.29
N VAL A 288 -15.49 2.32 -3.53
CA VAL A 288 -14.73 2.75 -2.34
C VAL A 288 -13.24 2.76 -2.68
N LEU A 289 -12.62 3.93 -2.53
CA LEU A 289 -11.19 4.12 -2.71
C LEU A 289 -10.45 3.94 -1.39
N THR A 290 -9.34 3.23 -1.43
CA THR A 290 -8.43 3.04 -0.29
C THR A 290 -6.97 3.08 -0.75
N GLY A 291 -6.03 2.94 0.19
CA GLY A 291 -4.62 3.14 -0.09
C GLY A 291 -4.19 4.61 -0.10
N GLY A 292 -2.88 4.84 -0.07
CA GLY A 292 -2.32 6.20 -0.03
C GLY A 292 -2.58 7.03 -1.28
N GLY A 293 -2.69 6.38 -2.45
CA GLY A 293 -3.01 7.03 -3.72
C GLY A 293 -4.44 7.58 -3.79
N ALA A 294 -5.37 7.05 -2.99
CA ALA A 294 -6.73 7.57 -2.87
C ALA A 294 -6.77 9.02 -2.34
N LEU A 295 -5.69 9.47 -1.69
CA LEU A 295 -5.54 10.81 -1.15
C LEU A 295 -5.11 11.87 -2.18
N ILE A 296 -4.83 11.49 -3.43
CA ILE A 296 -4.60 12.45 -4.51
C ILE A 296 -5.86 13.31 -4.66
N ARG A 297 -5.68 14.62 -4.63
CA ARG A 297 -6.81 15.59 -4.62
C ARG A 297 -7.71 15.40 -5.83
N ASN A 298 -9.02 15.36 -5.57
CA ASN A 298 -10.06 15.25 -6.59
C ASN A 298 -9.96 13.97 -7.47
N LEU A 299 -9.28 12.89 -6.99
CA LEU A 299 -9.28 11.62 -7.70
C LEU A 299 -10.68 10.99 -7.71
N ASP A 300 -11.40 11.10 -6.60
CA ASP A 300 -12.80 10.68 -6.48
C ASP A 300 -13.71 11.41 -7.48
N LYS A 301 -13.52 12.73 -7.63
CA LYS A 301 -14.23 13.54 -8.64
C LYS A 301 -13.90 13.05 -10.06
N ARG A 302 -12.63 12.80 -10.36
CA ARG A 302 -12.21 12.30 -11.68
C ARG A 302 -12.84 10.96 -12.01
N ILE A 303 -12.82 10.01 -11.08
CA ILE A 303 -13.43 8.69 -11.28
C ILE A 303 -14.95 8.82 -11.43
N ARG A 304 -15.59 9.69 -10.66
CA ARG A 304 -17.03 9.95 -10.72
C ARG A 304 -17.45 10.51 -12.07
N GLU A 305 -16.73 11.48 -12.61
CA GLU A 305 -16.97 12.06 -13.93
C GLU A 305 -16.83 11.01 -15.05
N GLU A 306 -15.84 10.13 -14.94
CA GLU A 306 -15.53 9.15 -15.98
C GLU A 306 -16.43 7.90 -15.94
N THR A 307 -16.97 7.55 -14.76
CA THR A 307 -17.77 6.33 -14.58
C THR A 307 -19.26 6.58 -14.42
N GLY A 308 -19.64 7.79 -14.02
CA GLY A 308 -21.02 8.13 -13.64
C GLY A 308 -21.47 7.52 -12.31
N LEU A 309 -20.56 6.87 -11.54
CA LEU A 309 -20.89 6.17 -10.32
C LEU A 309 -20.55 6.99 -9.07
N PRO A 310 -21.24 6.80 -7.95
CA PRO A 310 -20.82 7.34 -6.66
C PRO A 310 -19.40 6.83 -6.32
N VAL A 311 -18.56 7.70 -5.76
CA VAL A 311 -17.20 7.35 -5.33
C VAL A 311 -16.97 7.95 -3.96
N SER A 312 -16.50 7.14 -3.03
CA SER A 312 -16.13 7.56 -1.68
C SER A 312 -14.72 7.10 -1.34
N ILE A 313 -14.08 7.83 -0.43
CA ILE A 313 -12.78 7.44 0.13
C ILE A 313 -13.06 6.82 1.49
N ALA A 314 -12.38 5.71 1.81
CA ALA A 314 -12.47 5.08 3.13
C ALA A 314 -12.06 6.07 4.24
N ASP A 315 -12.58 5.89 5.46
CA ASP A 315 -12.29 6.78 6.60
C ASP A 315 -10.80 6.86 6.92
N ASP A 316 -10.08 5.74 6.85
CA ASP A 316 -8.63 5.67 6.98
C ASP A 316 -8.03 4.86 5.81
N PRO A 317 -7.84 5.50 4.65
CA PRO A 317 -7.42 4.79 3.45
C PRO A 317 -6.01 4.21 3.56
N LEU A 318 -5.12 4.83 4.34
CA LEU A 318 -3.75 4.34 4.57
C LEU A 318 -3.71 3.08 5.45
N ALA A 319 -4.71 2.90 6.31
CA ALA A 319 -4.75 1.80 7.26
C ALA A 319 -5.79 0.73 6.91
N SER A 320 -6.59 0.89 5.86
CA SER A 320 -7.68 -0.03 5.53
C SER A 320 -7.22 -1.48 5.45
N VAL A 321 -6.13 -1.76 4.76
CA VAL A 321 -5.57 -3.13 4.64
C VAL A 321 -5.20 -3.70 6.00
N VAL A 322 -4.41 -2.98 6.81
CA VAL A 322 -3.96 -3.48 8.12
C VAL A 322 -5.11 -3.58 9.12
N LEU A 323 -6.09 -2.69 9.08
CA LEU A 323 -7.28 -2.74 9.92
C LEU A 323 -8.17 -3.94 9.57
N GLY A 324 -8.37 -4.21 8.28
CA GLY A 324 -9.10 -5.38 7.82
C GLY A 324 -8.38 -6.68 8.19
N THR A 325 -7.06 -6.74 7.96
CA THR A 325 -6.22 -7.86 8.38
C THR A 325 -6.29 -8.05 9.92
N GLY A 326 -6.30 -6.94 10.66
CA GLY A 326 -6.45 -6.94 12.13
C GLY A 326 -7.79 -7.51 12.61
N LYS A 327 -8.90 -7.24 11.90
CA LYS A 327 -10.21 -7.85 12.19
C LYS A 327 -10.16 -9.37 12.08
N MET A 328 -9.36 -9.93 11.17
CA MET A 328 -9.18 -11.37 10.99
C MET A 328 -8.55 -12.07 12.20
N LEU A 329 -7.79 -11.36 13.02
CA LEU A 329 -7.25 -11.90 14.28
C LEU A 329 -8.35 -12.27 15.30
N SER A 330 -9.56 -11.82 15.09
CA SER A 330 -10.72 -12.09 15.97
C SER A 330 -11.80 -12.93 15.28
N ASP A 331 -11.86 -12.92 13.96
CA ASP A 331 -12.85 -13.69 13.16
C ASP A 331 -12.19 -14.82 12.39
N PHE A 332 -11.95 -15.94 13.11
CA PHE A 332 -11.35 -17.15 12.53
C PHE A 332 -12.24 -17.85 11.50
N LYS A 333 -13.56 -17.68 11.59
CA LYS A 333 -14.48 -18.29 10.63
C LYS A 333 -14.33 -17.61 9.27
N LEU A 334 -14.28 -16.29 9.26
CA LEU A 334 -14.07 -15.51 8.05
C LEU A 334 -12.63 -15.71 7.54
N LEU A 335 -11.62 -15.68 8.43
CA LEU A 335 -10.22 -15.89 8.06
C LEU A 335 -10.03 -17.19 7.27
N ARG A 336 -10.57 -18.31 7.75
CA ARG A 336 -10.49 -19.61 7.05
C ARG A 336 -11.16 -19.61 5.68
N LYS A 337 -12.16 -18.73 5.47
CA LYS A 337 -12.88 -18.63 4.20
C LYS A 337 -12.11 -17.83 3.16
N ILE A 338 -11.35 -16.81 3.60
CA ILE A 338 -10.65 -15.87 2.71
C ILE A 338 -9.13 -16.11 2.65
N SER A 339 -8.60 -17.01 3.47
CA SER A 339 -7.17 -17.36 3.47
C SER A 339 -6.76 -18.07 2.18
N ILE A 340 -5.57 -17.72 1.69
CA ILE A 340 -4.98 -18.24 0.44
C ILE A 340 -3.73 -19.09 0.66
N ASP A 341 -3.53 -19.56 1.90
CA ASP A 341 -2.35 -20.34 2.33
C ASP A 341 -2.35 -21.79 1.81
N ASN A 342 -3.45 -22.29 1.25
CA ASN A 342 -3.64 -23.66 0.77
C ASN A 342 -2.99 -23.95 -0.58
#